data_5d09b8cd935cc3056f726c6aac1c2bbb
#
_entry.id   5d09b8cd935cc3056f726c6aac1c2bbb
#
_cell.length_a   1.000
_cell.length_b   1.000
_cell.length_c   1.000
_cell.angle_alpha   90.00
_cell.angle_beta   90.00
_cell.angle_gamma   90.00
#
_symmetry.space_group_name_H-M   'P 1'
#
loop_
_entity.id
_entity.type
_entity.pdbx_description
1 polymer ?
#
loop_
_entity_poly.entity_id
_entity_poly.type
_entity_poly.pdbx_seq_one_letter_code
_entity_poly.pdbx_strand_id
1 'polypeptide(L)'
;DQHTLLGFAKPPIPTGSIDKPPSAELRPNQTDQDSLPPYDVLDEILSRYVEHHESASQIIATCGGRPGFDEATVRRVIRLTDLSEYKRRQAATGLKVTGVAFGTGRRMPIAQGWRSP
;
A
#
# COMPACT_ATOMS: atom_id res chain seq x y z
N ASP A 1 -15.61 -11.34 16.80
CA ASP A 1 -16.07 -10.04 16.24
C ASP A 1 -15.54 -8.90 17.10
N GLN A 2 -14.63 -8.08 16.50
CA GLN A 2 -13.90 -7.02 17.24
C GLN A 2 -14.82 -5.88 17.74
N HIS A 3 -15.96 -5.65 17.11
CA HIS A 3 -16.88 -4.59 17.53
C HIS A 3 -17.52 -4.84 18.90
N THR A 4 -17.73 -6.09 19.30
CA THR A 4 -18.22 -6.46 20.63
C THR A 4 -17.19 -6.20 21.72
N LEU A 5 -15.89 -6.33 21.43
CA LEU A 5 -14.80 -6.00 22.34
C LEU A 5 -14.72 -4.49 22.65
N LEU A 6 -15.22 -3.66 21.74
CA LEU A 6 -15.28 -2.21 21.90
C LEU A 6 -16.62 -1.71 22.47
N GLY A 7 -17.51 -2.63 22.89
CA GLY A 7 -18.80 -2.28 23.50
C GLY A 7 -19.90 -1.87 22.53
N PHE A 8 -19.72 -2.08 21.23
CA PHE A 8 -20.77 -1.78 20.25
C PHE A 8 -21.73 -2.96 20.08
N ALA A 9 -23.04 -2.71 20.16
CA ALA A 9 -24.07 -3.72 19.91
C ALA A 9 -24.18 -4.14 18.43
N LYS A 10 -23.72 -3.28 17.52
CA LYS A 10 -23.63 -3.52 16.07
C LYS A 10 -22.32 -2.97 15.54
N PRO A 11 -21.81 -3.47 14.40
CA PRO A 11 -20.65 -2.88 13.76
C PRO A 11 -20.88 -1.37 13.52
N PRO A 12 -19.97 -0.50 13.98
CA PRO A 12 -20.12 0.95 13.81
C PRO A 12 -20.01 1.40 12.36
N ILE A 13 -19.37 0.58 11.51
CA ILE A 13 -19.22 0.83 10.07
C ILE A 13 -20.16 -0.11 9.31
N PRO A 14 -21.06 0.40 8.45
CA PRO A 14 -21.91 -0.43 7.61
C PRO A 14 -21.08 -1.35 6.68
N THR A 15 -21.53 -2.59 6.48
CA THR A 15 -20.86 -3.55 5.57
C THR A 15 -20.69 -3.00 4.17
N GLY A 16 -21.70 -2.30 3.63
CA GLY A 16 -21.60 -1.67 2.31
C GLY A 16 -20.46 -0.64 2.16
N SER A 17 -19.99 -0.04 3.27
CA SER A 17 -18.82 0.84 3.27
C SER A 17 -17.49 0.06 3.32
N ILE A 18 -17.53 -1.15 3.89
CA ILE A 18 -16.36 -2.04 3.97
C ILE A 18 -16.16 -2.76 2.64
N ASP A 19 -17.26 -3.22 2.04
CA ASP A 19 -17.24 -4.05 0.83
C ASP A 19 -17.09 -3.22 -0.46
N LYS A 20 -17.32 -1.89 -0.39
CA LYS A 20 -17.21 -1.02 -1.56
C LYS A 20 -15.74 -0.96 -2.02
N PRO A 21 -15.41 -1.38 -3.24
CA PRO A 21 -14.06 -1.26 -3.76
C PRO A 21 -13.66 0.22 -3.83
N PRO A 22 -12.45 0.57 -3.34
CA PRO A 22 -11.94 1.94 -3.43
C PRO A 22 -11.78 2.38 -4.88
N SER A 23 -12.11 3.63 -5.15
CA SER A 23 -11.97 4.24 -6.46
C SER A 23 -11.73 5.74 -6.32
N ALA A 24 -10.90 6.27 -7.21
CA ALA A 24 -10.71 7.72 -7.34
C ALA A 24 -11.90 8.42 -8.03
N GLU A 25 -12.84 7.65 -8.59
CA GLU A 25 -14.06 8.14 -9.30
C GLU A 25 -13.76 9.15 -10.41
N LEU A 26 -12.57 9.07 -11.03
CA LEU A 26 -12.15 9.96 -12.12
C LEU A 26 -12.76 9.55 -13.47
N ARG A 27 -13.24 8.31 -13.57
CA ARG A 27 -13.89 7.75 -14.76
C ARG A 27 -15.08 6.88 -14.31
N PRO A 28 -16.11 6.72 -15.16
CA PRO A 28 -17.21 5.80 -14.88
C PRO A 28 -16.71 4.38 -14.60
N ASN A 29 -17.19 3.77 -13.53
CA ASN A 29 -16.85 2.39 -13.11
C ASN A 29 -15.35 2.12 -12.89
N GLN A 30 -14.56 3.16 -12.63
CA GLN A 30 -13.13 3.00 -12.30
C GLN A 30 -12.96 2.40 -10.91
N THR A 31 -12.06 1.41 -10.79
CA THR A 31 -11.57 0.88 -9.51
C THR A 31 -10.05 1.08 -9.41
N ASP A 32 -9.51 1.09 -8.20
CA ASP A 32 -8.05 1.20 -8.00
C ASP A 32 -7.32 -0.02 -8.59
N GLN A 33 -7.97 -1.18 -8.60
CA GLN A 33 -7.44 -2.42 -9.18
C GLN A 33 -7.28 -2.38 -10.70
N ASP A 34 -7.88 -1.41 -11.41
CA ASP A 34 -7.67 -1.24 -12.84
C ASP A 34 -6.21 -0.84 -13.18
N SER A 35 -5.52 -0.27 -12.20
CA SER A 35 -4.15 0.20 -12.35
C SER A 35 -3.15 -0.40 -11.37
N LEU A 36 -3.61 -1.10 -10.33
CA LEU A 36 -2.81 -1.71 -9.28
C LEU A 36 -3.02 -3.23 -9.27
N PRO A 37 -2.05 -4.02 -8.76
CA PRO A 37 -2.28 -5.44 -8.51
C PRO A 37 -3.33 -5.64 -7.41
N PRO A 38 -3.86 -6.87 -7.23
CA PRO A 38 -4.73 -7.20 -6.11
C PRO A 38 -4.12 -6.76 -4.76
N TYR A 39 -4.97 -6.35 -3.82
CA TYR A 39 -4.51 -5.75 -2.56
C TYR A 39 -3.65 -6.69 -1.72
N ASP A 40 -3.92 -7.98 -1.69
CA ASP A 40 -3.11 -8.97 -0.99
C ASP A 40 -1.67 -9.02 -1.52
N VAL A 41 -1.49 -8.90 -2.84
CA VAL A 41 -0.17 -8.80 -3.49
C VAL A 41 0.48 -7.45 -3.18
N LEU A 42 -0.29 -6.37 -3.30
CA LEU A 42 0.19 -5.02 -3.05
C LEU A 42 0.67 -4.85 -1.61
N ASP A 43 -0.12 -5.30 -0.63
CA ASP A 43 0.19 -5.18 0.80
C ASP A 43 1.43 -5.99 1.16
N GLU A 44 1.61 -7.19 0.62
CA GLU A 44 2.81 -7.99 0.86
C GLU A 44 4.06 -7.31 0.27
N ILE A 45 3.99 -6.73 -0.94
CA ILE A 45 5.11 -5.99 -1.52
C ILE A 45 5.45 -4.76 -0.66
N LEU A 46 4.43 -4.01 -0.22
CA LEU A 46 4.63 -2.82 0.61
C LEU A 46 5.21 -3.16 1.99
N SER A 47 4.72 -4.19 2.66
CA SER A 47 5.25 -4.64 3.94
C SER A 47 6.73 -5.02 3.82
N ARG A 48 7.10 -5.82 2.82
CA ARG A 48 8.49 -6.20 2.58
C ARG A 48 9.38 -5.01 2.27
N TYR A 49 8.92 -4.13 1.38
CA TYR A 49 9.71 -2.97 0.95
C TYR A 49 9.86 -1.93 2.05
N VAL A 50 8.77 -1.58 2.75
CA VAL A 50 8.76 -0.48 3.73
C VAL A 50 9.16 -0.94 5.13
N GLU A 51 8.63 -2.06 5.62
CA GLU A 51 8.86 -2.52 7.00
C GLU A 51 10.12 -3.37 7.13
N HIS A 52 10.36 -4.25 6.15
CA HIS A 52 11.51 -5.16 6.18
C HIS A 52 12.72 -4.62 5.39
N HIS A 53 12.57 -3.49 4.69
CA HIS A 53 13.65 -2.85 3.90
C HIS A 53 14.24 -3.77 2.82
N GLU A 54 13.45 -4.69 2.29
CA GLU A 54 13.86 -5.57 1.20
C GLU A 54 13.96 -4.80 -0.12
N SER A 55 14.99 -5.07 -0.90
CA SER A 55 15.11 -4.52 -2.26
C SER A 55 14.15 -5.23 -3.23
N ALA A 56 13.88 -4.60 -4.39
CA ALA A 56 13.08 -5.23 -5.45
C ALA A 56 13.60 -6.63 -5.80
N SER A 57 14.92 -6.79 -5.94
CA SER A 57 15.55 -8.07 -6.28
C SER A 57 15.34 -9.14 -5.21
N GLN A 58 15.38 -8.78 -3.93
CA GLN A 58 15.10 -9.69 -2.83
C GLN A 58 13.64 -10.13 -2.81
N ILE A 59 12.70 -9.20 -3.02
CA ILE A 59 11.27 -9.51 -3.10
C ILE A 59 10.99 -10.46 -4.27
N ILE A 60 11.57 -10.20 -5.43
CA ILE A 60 11.43 -11.06 -6.61
C ILE A 60 12.03 -12.44 -6.36
N ALA A 61 13.21 -12.52 -5.71
CA ALA A 61 13.83 -13.80 -5.38
C ALA A 61 13.00 -14.63 -4.40
N THR A 62 12.33 -13.98 -3.44
CA THR A 62 11.55 -14.65 -2.40
C THR A 62 10.13 -15.01 -2.86
N CYS A 63 9.47 -14.11 -3.58
CA CYS A 63 8.06 -14.25 -3.97
C CYS A 63 7.87 -14.57 -5.46
N GLY A 64 8.93 -14.51 -6.26
CA GLY A 64 8.87 -14.80 -7.69
C GLY A 64 8.33 -16.20 -7.97
N GLY A 65 7.46 -16.29 -8.97
CA GLY A 65 6.73 -17.53 -9.30
C GLY A 65 5.35 -17.63 -8.65
N ARG A 66 5.02 -16.80 -7.66
CA ARG A 66 3.65 -16.68 -7.14
C ARG A 66 2.81 -15.77 -8.08
N PRO A 67 1.52 -16.06 -8.27
CA PRO A 67 0.65 -15.20 -9.07
C PRO A 67 0.68 -13.74 -8.58
N GLY A 68 0.91 -12.81 -9.50
CA GLY A 68 0.95 -11.37 -9.20
C GLY A 68 2.31 -10.82 -8.72
N PHE A 69 3.31 -11.68 -8.46
CA PHE A 69 4.67 -11.29 -8.05
C PHE A 69 5.68 -11.34 -9.20
N ASP A 70 5.24 -11.02 -10.40
CA ASP A 70 6.16 -10.86 -11.52
C ASP A 70 7.06 -9.62 -11.34
N GLU A 71 8.24 -9.66 -11.93
CA GLU A 71 9.25 -8.60 -11.79
C GLU A 71 8.69 -7.23 -12.18
N ALA A 72 7.91 -7.16 -13.26
CA ALA A 72 7.33 -5.91 -13.73
C ALA A 72 6.37 -5.31 -12.70
N THR A 73 5.52 -6.12 -12.07
CA THR A 73 4.58 -5.69 -11.03
C THR A 73 5.31 -5.23 -9.78
N VAL A 74 6.27 -5.99 -9.27
CA VAL A 74 7.05 -5.62 -8.08
C VAL A 74 7.78 -4.29 -8.30
N ARG A 75 8.52 -4.15 -9.42
CA ARG A 75 9.23 -2.90 -9.75
C ARG A 75 8.27 -1.72 -9.95
N ARG A 76 7.11 -1.95 -10.55
CA ARG A 76 6.09 -0.91 -10.74
C ARG A 76 5.55 -0.41 -9.40
N VAL A 77 5.19 -1.31 -8.48
CA VAL A 77 4.68 -0.95 -7.15
C VAL A 77 5.71 -0.12 -6.38
N ILE A 78 6.95 -0.59 -6.31
CA ILE A 78 8.04 0.12 -5.64
C ILE A 78 8.24 1.52 -6.24
N ARG A 79 8.29 1.62 -7.57
CA ARG A 79 8.44 2.90 -8.25
C ARG A 79 7.29 3.87 -7.94
N LEU A 80 6.04 3.39 -7.95
CA LEU A 80 4.89 4.22 -7.61
C LEU A 80 4.94 4.68 -6.15
N THR A 81 5.40 3.80 -5.26
CA THR A 81 5.59 4.11 -3.84
C THR A 81 6.60 5.25 -3.65
N ASP A 82 7.75 5.16 -4.31
CA ASP A 82 8.81 6.18 -4.23
C ASP A 82 8.37 7.51 -4.85
N LEU A 83 7.73 7.47 -6.02
CA LEU A 83 7.24 8.67 -6.70
C LEU A 83 6.09 9.37 -5.97
N SER A 84 5.35 8.68 -5.12
CA SER A 84 4.20 9.23 -4.38
C SER A 84 4.58 9.91 -3.06
N GLU A 85 5.87 10.04 -2.74
CA GLU A 85 6.32 10.65 -1.47
C GLU A 85 5.79 12.06 -1.26
N TYR A 86 5.74 12.88 -2.32
CA TYR A 86 5.21 14.25 -2.23
C TYR A 86 3.72 14.28 -1.84
N LYS A 87 2.94 13.30 -2.28
CA LYS A 87 1.51 13.19 -1.92
C LYS A 87 1.34 12.86 -0.45
N ARG A 88 2.19 12.00 0.10
CA ARG A 88 2.18 11.66 1.52
C ARG A 88 2.49 12.86 2.41
N ARG A 89 3.33 13.79 1.93
CA ARG A 89 3.65 15.04 2.63
C ARG A 89 2.48 16.02 2.69
N GLN A 90 1.56 15.91 1.75
CA GLN A 90 0.34 16.73 1.67
C GLN A 90 -0.82 16.12 2.46
N ALA A 91 -0.72 14.86 2.86
CA ALA A 91 -1.76 14.17 3.62
C ALA A 91 -1.82 14.65 5.08
N ALA A 92 -2.99 14.50 5.71
CA ALA A 92 -3.14 14.72 7.14
C ALA A 92 -2.24 13.76 7.93
N THR A 93 -1.87 14.16 9.15
CA THR A 93 -1.07 13.32 10.05
C THR A 93 -1.82 12.03 10.37
N GLY A 94 -1.24 10.91 9.96
CA GLY A 94 -1.79 9.58 10.23
C GLY A 94 -1.28 8.99 11.54
N LEU A 95 -2.03 8.03 12.07
CA LEU A 95 -1.60 7.25 13.23
C LEU A 95 -0.57 6.21 12.80
N LYS A 96 0.50 6.07 13.58
CA LYS A 96 1.50 5.03 13.35
C LYS A 96 1.00 3.72 13.97
N VAL A 97 0.77 2.71 13.13
CA VAL A 97 0.28 1.38 13.55
C VAL A 97 1.31 0.27 13.31
N THR A 98 2.41 0.55 12.62
CA THR A 98 3.49 -0.40 12.31
C THR A 98 4.82 0.05 12.88
N GLY A 99 5.80 -0.83 12.94
CA GLY A 99 7.16 -0.53 13.42
C GLY A 99 7.86 0.56 12.60
N VAL A 100 7.72 0.48 11.28
CA VAL A 100 8.19 1.48 10.33
C VAL A 100 7.00 2.08 9.60
N ALA A 101 6.93 3.39 9.51
CA ALA A 101 5.87 4.09 8.80
C ALA A 101 6.47 5.15 7.87
N PHE A 102 5.70 5.52 6.84
CA PHE A 102 6.08 6.60 5.95
C PHE A 102 6.27 7.92 6.74
N GLY A 103 7.26 8.70 6.35
CA GLY A 103 7.60 9.95 7.00
C GLY A 103 8.49 9.77 8.23
N THR A 104 7.98 9.29 9.35
CA THR A 104 8.76 9.18 10.60
C THR A 104 9.78 8.06 10.57
N GLY A 105 9.40 6.89 10.08
CA GLY A 105 10.26 5.70 10.01
C GLY A 105 11.03 5.58 8.70
N ARG A 106 10.47 6.09 7.60
CA ARG A 106 11.06 6.07 6.27
C ARG A 106 11.01 7.47 5.69
N ARG A 107 12.14 8.19 5.74
CA ARG A 107 12.25 9.55 5.22
C ARG A 107 12.83 9.53 3.82
N MET A 108 12.10 10.09 2.88
CA MET A 108 12.53 10.28 1.49
C MET A 108 12.46 11.76 1.14
N PRO A 109 13.40 12.30 0.35
CA PRO A 109 13.29 13.66 -0.18
C PRO A 109 12.04 13.82 -1.02
N ILE A 110 11.37 14.97 -0.93
CA ILE A 110 10.14 15.24 -1.71
C ILE A 110 10.44 15.27 -3.21
N ALA A 111 11.50 15.98 -3.59
CA ALA A 111 11.96 16.08 -4.97
C ALA A 111 13.23 15.24 -5.12
N GLN A 112 13.08 14.01 -5.55
CA GLN A 112 14.19 13.11 -5.75
C GLN A 112 13.98 12.27 -7.02
N GLY A 113 15.05 12.00 -7.74
CA GLY A 113 15.04 11.16 -8.94
C GLY A 113 15.56 9.75 -8.71
N TRP A 114 15.80 9.36 -7.44
CA TRP A 114 16.31 8.05 -7.10
C TRP A 114 15.28 6.96 -7.41
N ARG A 115 15.74 5.84 -7.92
CA ARG A 115 14.93 4.65 -8.17
C ARG A 115 15.62 3.46 -7.55
N SER A 116 14.86 2.61 -6.88
CA SER A 116 15.38 1.34 -6.39
C SER A 116 15.87 0.48 -7.56
N PRO A 117 17.07 -0.09 -7.48
CA PRO A 117 17.62 -0.97 -8.50
C PRO A 117 16.82 -2.26 -8.67
#